data_f5d5c7d54ff1285aa4fde1e75840854b
#
_entry.id   f5d5c7d54ff1285aa4fde1e75840854b
#
_cell.length_a   1.000
_cell.length_b   1.000
_cell.length_c   1.000
_cell.angle_alpha   90.00
_cell.angle_beta   90.00
_cell.angle_gamma   90.00
#
_symmetry.space_group_name_H-M   'P 1'
#
loop_
_entity.id
_entity.type
_entity.pdbx_description
1 polymer ?
#
loop_
_entity_poly.entity_id
_entity_poly.type
_entity_poly.pdbx_seq_one_letter_code
_entity_poly.pdbx_strand_id
1 'polypeptide(L)'
;MVRENTEGLYHALLRRSGMAARGEERDEPLVIHEFPGLEGEVGWDVRPISRKGSERVIRFSFELARRRESRLGSVQKVTCVDKSNVTRGCRLFRDVFREVSSEYHGIVTNEAFIDAFTMWLVRSPEDLDVVVLPNMFGDIATDLASVLQGGMGMAASANIGDEHMLFEPVHGSSPKYAGQNKVNPIAAISSVQLMFDSLGLKNDDQEAILCAEVIERAISEHMSSGGPVTYDLGGKASTTEVGEAIASSCAAILTELGS
;
A
#
# COMPACT_ATOMS: atom_id res chain seq x y z
N MET A 1 -0.34 -2.76 -3.82
CA MET A 1 -0.96 -3.67 -2.82
C MET A 1 -1.99 -2.89 -2.01
N VAL A 2 -3.09 -3.54 -1.63
CA VAL A 2 -4.18 -2.96 -0.83
C VAL A 2 -4.22 -3.70 0.49
N ARG A 3 -3.95 -2.99 1.59
CA ARG A 3 -3.88 -3.54 2.95
C ARG A 3 -5.08 -3.05 3.77
N GLU A 4 -5.75 -3.96 4.48
CA GLU A 4 -6.66 -3.57 5.56
C GLU A 4 -5.82 -2.95 6.69
N ASN A 5 -6.14 -1.76 7.17
CA ASN A 5 -5.27 -1.01 8.08
C ASN A 5 -5.90 -0.65 9.43
N THR A 6 -7.11 -1.11 9.71
CA THR A 6 -7.85 -0.73 10.92
C THR A 6 -8.09 -1.88 11.90
N GLU A 7 -7.90 -3.12 11.49
CA GLU A 7 -8.18 -4.33 12.25
C GLU A 7 -6.93 -5.23 12.39
N GLY A 8 -7.10 -6.44 12.90
CA GLY A 8 -6.03 -7.42 13.05
C GLY A 8 -5.23 -7.23 14.35
N LEU A 9 -3.99 -7.66 14.37
CA LEU A 9 -3.11 -7.53 15.54
C LEU A 9 -2.84 -6.07 15.94
N TYR A 10 -2.88 -5.16 15.00
CA TYR A 10 -2.68 -3.73 15.23
C TYR A 10 -3.87 -3.02 15.89
N HIS A 11 -5.04 -3.68 15.98
CA HIS A 11 -6.22 -3.12 16.62
C HIS A 11 -5.99 -2.75 18.10
N ALA A 12 -5.25 -3.56 18.83
CA ALA A 12 -4.90 -3.29 20.21
C ALA A 12 -4.05 -2.01 20.35
N LEU A 13 -3.12 -1.78 19.43
CA LEU A 13 -2.28 -0.57 19.40
C LEU A 13 -3.11 0.69 19.14
N LEU A 14 -4.03 0.63 18.18
CA LEU A 14 -4.93 1.75 17.86
C LEU A 14 -5.87 2.06 19.04
N ARG A 15 -6.36 1.04 19.73
CA ARG A 15 -7.19 1.20 20.93
C ARG A 15 -6.40 1.84 22.07
N ARG A 16 -5.16 1.41 22.33
CA ARG A 16 -4.26 1.99 23.36
C ARG A 16 -3.98 3.46 23.08
N SER A 17 -3.65 3.85 21.84
CA SER A 17 -3.42 5.25 21.48
C SER A 17 -4.66 6.10 21.66
N GLY A 18 -5.83 5.60 21.29
CA GLY A 18 -7.11 6.30 21.49
C GLY A 18 -7.52 6.42 22.97
N MET A 19 -7.18 5.44 23.81
CA MET A 19 -7.41 5.48 25.26
C MET A 19 -6.43 6.41 25.97
N ALA A 20 -5.14 6.37 25.63
CA ALA A 20 -4.13 7.29 26.14
C ALA A 20 -4.49 8.77 25.82
N ALA A 21 -4.98 9.04 24.61
CA ALA A 21 -5.44 10.39 24.22
C ALA A 21 -6.65 10.88 25.05
N ARG A 22 -7.44 9.97 25.66
CA ARG A 22 -8.58 10.29 26.53
C ARG A 22 -8.26 10.18 28.03
N GLY A 23 -7.03 9.86 28.41
CA GLY A 23 -6.65 9.65 29.80
C GLY A 23 -7.27 8.39 30.44
N GLU A 24 -7.71 7.44 29.63
CA GLU A 24 -8.31 6.19 30.08
C GLU A 24 -7.27 5.06 30.05
N GLU A 25 -6.44 4.93 31.07
CA GLU A 25 -5.64 3.74 31.29
C GLU A 25 -6.48 2.65 31.96
N ARG A 26 -6.99 1.71 31.20
CA ARG A 26 -7.49 0.43 31.73
C ARG A 26 -6.71 -0.69 31.06
N ASP A 27 -5.73 -1.22 31.77
CA ASP A 27 -5.21 -2.57 31.55
C ASP A 27 -6.27 -3.56 32.09
N GLU A 28 -7.34 -3.77 31.35
CA GLU A 28 -8.17 -4.95 31.60
C GLU A 28 -7.42 -6.16 31.03
N PRO A 29 -7.01 -7.11 31.89
CA PRO A 29 -6.40 -8.32 31.41
C PRO A 29 -7.42 -9.05 30.52
N LEU A 30 -7.01 -9.41 29.30
CA LEU A 30 -7.80 -10.29 28.46
C LEU A 30 -7.95 -11.62 29.20
N VAL A 31 -9.13 -11.92 29.72
CA VAL A 31 -9.39 -13.18 30.40
C VAL A 31 -9.36 -14.28 29.34
N ILE A 32 -8.27 -15.01 29.29
CA ILE A 32 -8.11 -16.14 28.41
C ILE A 32 -8.37 -17.40 29.22
N HIS A 33 -9.30 -18.22 28.72
CA HIS A 33 -9.54 -19.53 29.29
C HIS A 33 -8.27 -20.38 29.23
N GLU A 34 -8.02 -21.14 30.30
CA GLU A 34 -6.92 -22.10 30.35
C GLU A 34 -6.96 -23.04 29.14
N PHE A 35 -5.84 -23.13 28.43
CA PHE A 35 -5.70 -24.13 27.38
C PHE A 35 -5.00 -25.35 27.95
N PRO A 36 -5.66 -26.52 27.91
CA PRO A 36 -5.04 -27.76 28.37
C PRO A 36 -3.70 -28.04 27.66
N GLY A 37 -2.65 -28.29 28.43
CA GLY A 37 -1.32 -28.61 27.89
C GLY A 37 -0.40 -27.41 27.66
N LEU A 38 -0.80 -26.19 28.05
CA LEU A 38 0.08 -25.03 28.08
C LEU A 38 0.30 -24.66 29.55
N GLU A 39 1.49 -24.98 30.06
CA GLU A 39 1.92 -24.65 31.43
C GLU A 39 3.01 -23.56 31.39
N GLY A 40 3.03 -22.69 32.40
CA GLY A 40 4.01 -21.61 32.52
C GLY A 40 3.56 -20.27 31.94
N GLU A 41 4.52 -19.41 31.55
CA GLU A 41 4.24 -18.10 30.98
C GLU A 41 3.79 -18.23 29.52
N VAL A 42 2.57 -17.74 29.21
CA VAL A 42 1.97 -17.84 27.89
C VAL A 42 1.57 -16.45 27.39
N GLY A 43 2.09 -16.06 26.25
CA GLY A 43 1.69 -14.83 25.54
C GLY A 43 0.52 -15.07 24.60
N TRP A 44 -0.44 -14.15 24.60
CA TRP A 44 -1.62 -14.20 23.75
C TRP A 44 -1.82 -12.94 22.95
N ASP A 45 -2.22 -13.11 21.68
CA ASP A 45 -2.60 -12.02 20.79
C ASP A 45 -3.99 -12.25 20.20
N VAL A 46 -4.81 -11.23 20.21
CA VAL A 46 -6.13 -11.25 19.58
C VAL A 46 -6.09 -10.49 18.25
N ARG A 47 -6.50 -11.18 17.19
CA ARG A 47 -6.54 -10.64 15.85
C ARG A 47 -7.99 -10.61 15.33
N PRO A 48 -8.77 -9.53 15.58
CA PRO A 48 -10.10 -9.38 15.02
C PRO A 48 -10.03 -9.13 13.51
N ILE A 49 -10.90 -9.77 12.76
CA ILE A 49 -11.18 -9.48 11.34
C ILE A 49 -12.69 -9.45 11.22
N SER A 50 -13.26 -8.32 10.80
CA SER A 50 -14.69 -8.16 10.62
C SER A 50 -15.10 -8.28 9.16
N ARG A 51 -16.35 -8.62 8.92
CA ARG A 51 -16.94 -8.60 7.58
C ARG A 51 -16.89 -7.19 6.98
N LYS A 52 -17.26 -6.16 7.76
CA LYS A 52 -17.29 -4.76 7.32
C LYS A 52 -15.90 -4.26 6.87
N GLY A 53 -14.86 -4.49 7.67
CA GLY A 53 -13.49 -4.11 7.32
C GLY A 53 -12.97 -4.87 6.10
N SER A 54 -13.26 -6.17 6.03
CA SER A 54 -12.90 -7.01 4.88
C SER A 54 -13.57 -6.53 3.60
N GLU A 55 -14.88 -6.29 3.62
CA GLU A 55 -15.65 -5.84 2.46
C GLU A 55 -15.14 -4.49 1.93
N ARG A 56 -14.90 -3.52 2.82
CA ARG A 56 -14.40 -2.20 2.44
C ARG A 56 -13.08 -2.28 1.66
N VAL A 57 -12.10 -2.98 2.19
CA VAL A 57 -10.77 -3.07 1.55
C VAL A 57 -10.80 -3.91 0.27
N ILE A 58 -11.64 -4.93 0.23
CA ILE A 58 -11.79 -5.78 -0.95
C ILE A 58 -12.47 -4.99 -2.07
N ARG A 59 -13.58 -4.29 -1.82
CA ARG A 59 -14.22 -3.42 -2.81
C ARG A 59 -13.26 -2.39 -3.37
N PHE A 60 -12.49 -1.73 -2.50
CA PHE A 60 -11.45 -0.79 -2.94
C PHE A 60 -10.44 -1.45 -3.89
N SER A 61 -10.04 -2.70 -3.65
CA SER A 61 -9.10 -3.41 -4.51
C SER A 61 -9.65 -3.69 -5.91
N PHE A 62 -10.94 -4.00 -6.03
CA PHE A 62 -11.60 -4.20 -7.32
C PHE A 62 -11.76 -2.89 -8.09
N GLU A 63 -12.15 -1.80 -7.41
CA GLU A 63 -12.21 -0.48 -8.04
C GLU A 63 -10.82 0.01 -8.49
N LEU A 64 -9.78 -0.28 -7.72
CA LEU A 64 -8.40 0.00 -8.13
C LEU A 64 -8.01 -0.79 -9.38
N ALA A 65 -8.36 -2.08 -9.47
CA ALA A 65 -8.07 -2.89 -10.64
C ALA A 65 -8.74 -2.34 -11.91
N ARG A 66 -10.00 -1.90 -11.83
CA ARG A 66 -10.71 -1.25 -12.95
C ARG A 66 -9.99 0.02 -13.41
N ARG A 67 -9.55 0.86 -12.48
CA ARG A 67 -8.85 2.10 -12.81
C ARG A 67 -7.50 1.85 -13.47
N ARG A 68 -6.78 0.84 -13.00
CA ARG A 68 -5.47 0.47 -13.55
C ARG A 68 -5.57 -0.04 -14.99
N GLU A 69 -6.60 -0.79 -15.35
CA GLU A 69 -6.83 -1.21 -16.73
C GLU A 69 -7.00 -0.02 -17.67
N SER A 70 -7.87 0.93 -17.31
CA SER A 70 -8.14 2.09 -18.15
C SER A 70 -6.92 2.99 -18.38
N ARG A 71 -5.98 3.04 -17.42
CA ARG A 71 -4.79 3.89 -17.49
C ARG A 71 -3.56 3.18 -18.04
N LEU A 72 -3.35 1.93 -17.69
CA LEU A 72 -2.10 1.20 -17.94
C LEU A 72 -2.27 0.04 -18.95
N GLY A 73 -3.51 -0.25 -19.37
CA GLY A 73 -3.81 -1.44 -20.19
C GLY A 73 -3.49 -2.76 -19.46
N SER A 74 -3.42 -2.75 -18.14
CA SER A 74 -3.12 -3.93 -17.35
C SER A 74 -4.26 -4.94 -17.39
N VAL A 75 -3.94 -6.22 -17.21
CA VAL A 75 -4.97 -7.24 -17.02
C VAL A 75 -5.64 -6.99 -15.67
N GLN A 76 -6.95 -6.72 -15.65
CA GLN A 76 -7.71 -6.57 -14.41
C GLN A 76 -7.63 -7.88 -13.60
N LYS A 77 -6.80 -7.89 -12.58
CA LYS A 77 -6.61 -9.06 -11.73
C LYS A 77 -6.51 -8.65 -10.26
N VAL A 78 -7.33 -9.28 -9.42
CA VAL A 78 -7.27 -9.10 -7.97
C VAL A 78 -6.91 -10.42 -7.31
N THR A 79 -5.81 -10.43 -6.55
CA THR A 79 -5.34 -11.59 -5.79
C THR A 79 -5.62 -11.39 -4.31
N CYS A 80 -6.45 -12.24 -3.72
CA CYS A 80 -6.67 -12.31 -2.28
C CYS A 80 -5.57 -13.11 -1.60
N VAL A 81 -4.87 -12.50 -0.66
CA VAL A 81 -3.78 -13.18 0.07
C VAL A 81 -4.09 -13.23 1.56
N ASP A 82 -4.08 -14.42 2.12
CA ASP A 82 -4.44 -14.68 3.51
C ASP A 82 -3.78 -15.95 4.09
N LYS A 83 -4.25 -16.43 5.24
CA LYS A 83 -3.88 -17.71 5.85
C LYS A 83 -5.13 -18.48 6.29
N SER A 84 -6.12 -18.59 5.41
CA SER A 84 -7.43 -19.19 5.69
C SER A 84 -7.38 -20.69 6.01
N ASN A 85 -6.32 -21.38 5.62
CA ASN A 85 -6.08 -22.76 6.01
C ASN A 85 -5.78 -22.93 7.50
N VAL A 86 -5.36 -21.88 8.19
CA VAL A 86 -4.98 -21.91 9.62
C VAL A 86 -5.93 -21.09 10.47
N THR A 87 -6.29 -19.88 10.04
CA THR A 87 -6.98 -18.91 10.91
C THR A 87 -8.42 -18.62 10.44
N ARG A 88 -9.34 -18.58 11.42
CA ARG A 88 -10.77 -18.32 11.14
C ARG A 88 -11.04 -16.93 10.59
N GLY A 89 -10.33 -15.91 11.08
CA GLY A 89 -10.47 -14.55 10.56
C GLY A 89 -10.10 -14.44 9.08
N CYS A 90 -9.06 -15.15 8.64
CA CYS A 90 -8.72 -15.22 7.22
C CYS A 90 -9.74 -16.00 6.39
N ARG A 91 -10.42 -17.00 6.96
CA ARG A 91 -11.54 -17.66 6.27
C ARG A 91 -12.65 -16.64 5.99
N LEU A 92 -13.04 -15.87 7.02
CA LEU A 92 -14.02 -14.81 6.84
C LEU A 92 -13.58 -13.81 5.75
N PHE A 93 -12.32 -13.38 5.76
CA PHE A 93 -11.78 -12.47 4.75
C PHE A 93 -11.89 -13.04 3.33
N ARG A 94 -11.51 -14.31 3.15
CA ARG A 94 -11.62 -15.01 1.86
C ARG A 94 -13.07 -15.23 1.41
N ASP A 95 -13.95 -15.58 2.34
CA ASP A 95 -15.37 -15.76 2.02
C ASP A 95 -16.00 -14.44 1.55
N VAL A 96 -15.70 -13.33 2.22
CA VAL A 96 -16.10 -11.98 1.80
C VAL A 96 -15.48 -11.62 0.44
N PHE A 97 -14.22 -11.99 0.18
CA PHE A 97 -13.59 -11.78 -1.13
C PHE A 97 -14.36 -12.49 -2.25
N ARG A 98 -14.75 -13.75 -2.05
CA ARG A 98 -15.53 -14.51 -3.03
C ARG A 98 -16.91 -13.91 -3.26
N GLU A 99 -17.58 -13.47 -2.19
CA GLU A 99 -18.88 -12.80 -2.28
C GLU A 99 -18.77 -11.51 -3.10
N VAL A 100 -17.85 -10.61 -2.74
CA VAL A 100 -17.63 -9.34 -3.43
C VAL A 100 -17.20 -9.56 -4.88
N SER A 101 -16.31 -10.52 -5.14
CA SER A 101 -15.80 -10.79 -6.48
C SER A 101 -16.91 -11.17 -7.48
N SER A 102 -17.99 -11.79 -7.00
CA SER A 102 -19.13 -12.16 -7.84
C SER A 102 -19.89 -10.95 -8.43
N GLU A 103 -19.70 -9.77 -7.85
CA GLU A 103 -20.28 -8.50 -8.32
C GLU A 103 -19.42 -7.81 -9.40
N TYR A 104 -18.17 -8.22 -9.56
CA TYR A 104 -17.19 -7.58 -10.47
C TYR A 104 -16.88 -8.46 -11.69
N HIS A 105 -17.81 -8.48 -12.64
CA HIS A 105 -17.66 -9.25 -13.88
C HIS A 105 -16.50 -8.71 -14.74
N GLY A 106 -15.70 -9.60 -15.28
CA GLY A 106 -14.57 -9.29 -16.15
C GLY A 106 -13.24 -9.14 -15.43
N ILE A 107 -13.22 -9.06 -14.10
CA ILE A 107 -11.98 -9.02 -13.32
C ILE A 107 -11.54 -10.45 -12.98
N VAL A 108 -10.31 -10.80 -13.33
CA VAL A 108 -9.71 -12.09 -12.98
C VAL A 108 -9.44 -12.13 -11.49
N THR A 109 -9.85 -13.19 -10.81
CA THR A 109 -9.60 -13.36 -9.37
C THR A 109 -8.62 -14.50 -9.11
N ASN A 110 -7.77 -14.33 -8.11
CA ASN A 110 -6.86 -15.37 -7.64
C ASN A 110 -6.82 -15.39 -6.10
N GLU A 111 -6.46 -16.53 -5.54
CA GLU A 111 -6.32 -16.72 -4.09
C GLU A 111 -4.97 -17.34 -3.78
N ALA A 112 -4.29 -16.83 -2.77
CA ALA A 112 -3.02 -17.37 -2.31
C ALA A 112 -2.95 -17.43 -0.77
N PHE A 113 -2.17 -18.35 -0.25
CA PHE A 113 -1.71 -18.27 1.13
C PHE A 113 -0.47 -17.38 1.20
N ILE A 114 -0.33 -16.63 2.28
CA ILE A 114 0.74 -15.62 2.43
C ILE A 114 2.15 -16.22 2.23
N ASP A 115 2.40 -17.42 2.68
CA ASP A 115 3.67 -18.11 2.50
C ASP A 115 3.98 -18.43 1.02
N ALA A 116 3.01 -18.93 0.28
CA ALA A 116 3.16 -19.14 -1.17
C ALA A 116 3.26 -17.81 -1.92
N PHE A 117 2.49 -16.80 -1.50
CA PHE A 117 2.49 -15.48 -2.11
C PHE A 117 3.85 -14.79 -2.01
N THR A 118 4.55 -14.86 -0.87
CA THR A 118 5.88 -14.26 -0.73
C THR A 118 6.89 -14.86 -1.71
N MET A 119 6.79 -16.17 -1.98
CA MET A 119 7.60 -16.82 -3.00
C MET A 119 7.26 -16.32 -4.42
N TRP A 120 5.96 -16.21 -4.74
CA TRP A 120 5.51 -15.73 -6.06
C TRP A 120 5.87 -14.28 -6.28
N LEU A 121 5.77 -13.45 -5.25
CA LEU A 121 6.14 -12.03 -5.32
C LEU A 121 7.61 -11.84 -5.74
N VAL A 122 8.51 -12.72 -5.30
CA VAL A 122 9.93 -12.68 -5.68
C VAL A 122 10.17 -13.35 -7.05
N ARG A 123 9.44 -14.44 -7.35
CA ARG A 123 9.71 -15.26 -8.53
C ARG A 123 9.05 -14.73 -9.80
N SER A 124 7.84 -14.21 -9.70
CA SER A 124 7.01 -13.80 -10.83
C SER A 124 6.13 -12.60 -10.45
N PRO A 125 6.72 -11.45 -10.06
CA PRO A 125 5.96 -10.26 -9.68
C PRO A 125 5.09 -9.72 -10.82
N GLU A 126 5.47 -9.95 -12.06
CA GLU A 126 4.76 -9.57 -13.29
C GLU A 126 3.39 -10.26 -13.43
N ASP A 127 3.20 -11.40 -12.78
CA ASP A 127 1.90 -12.10 -12.77
C ASP A 127 0.87 -11.46 -11.81
N LEU A 128 1.29 -10.47 -11.03
CA LEU A 128 0.46 -9.78 -10.05
C LEU A 128 0.06 -8.39 -10.56
N ASP A 129 -1.21 -8.01 -10.33
CA ASP A 129 -1.69 -6.65 -10.53
C ASP A 129 -2.11 -6.05 -9.18
N VAL A 130 -3.37 -6.19 -8.77
CA VAL A 130 -3.83 -5.73 -7.47
C VAL A 130 -3.84 -6.91 -6.48
N VAL A 131 -3.27 -6.69 -5.31
CA VAL A 131 -3.22 -7.69 -4.23
C VAL A 131 -3.90 -7.13 -3.00
N VAL A 132 -4.84 -7.86 -2.42
CA VAL A 132 -5.57 -7.47 -1.20
C VAL A 132 -5.24 -8.42 -0.05
N LEU A 133 -4.93 -7.84 1.12
CA LEU A 133 -4.45 -8.59 2.30
C LEU A 133 -5.06 -8.05 3.60
N PRO A 134 -5.24 -8.93 4.62
CA PRO A 134 -5.42 -8.48 6.00
C PRO A 134 -4.20 -7.72 6.52
N ASN A 135 -4.40 -6.89 7.54
CA ASN A 135 -3.45 -5.90 8.05
C ASN A 135 -2.00 -6.43 8.20
N MET A 136 -1.75 -7.38 9.09
CA MET A 136 -0.40 -7.88 9.36
C MET A 136 0.29 -8.48 8.12
N PHE A 137 -0.45 -9.21 7.30
CA PHE A 137 0.12 -9.80 6.09
C PHE A 137 0.41 -8.73 5.03
N GLY A 138 -0.43 -7.70 4.97
CA GLY A 138 -0.19 -6.54 4.13
C GLY A 138 1.08 -5.80 4.54
N ASP A 139 1.31 -5.61 5.83
CA ASP A 139 2.50 -4.99 6.39
C ASP A 139 3.78 -5.69 5.92
N ILE A 140 3.87 -6.99 6.19
CA ILE A 140 5.05 -7.80 5.82
C ILE A 140 5.25 -7.87 4.29
N ALA A 141 4.16 -8.04 3.55
CA ALA A 141 4.22 -8.20 2.10
C ALA A 141 4.56 -6.90 1.37
N THR A 142 4.13 -5.74 1.88
CA THR A 142 4.47 -4.45 1.27
C THR A 142 5.94 -4.09 1.44
N ASP A 143 6.54 -4.43 2.58
CA ASP A 143 7.98 -4.24 2.78
C ASP A 143 8.80 -5.09 1.80
N LEU A 144 8.43 -6.36 1.63
CA LEU A 144 9.06 -7.22 0.62
C LEU A 144 8.86 -6.66 -0.80
N ALA A 145 7.65 -6.19 -1.13
CA ALA A 145 7.34 -5.63 -2.45
C ALA A 145 8.09 -4.32 -2.74
N SER A 146 8.42 -3.52 -1.72
CA SER A 146 9.17 -2.28 -1.91
C SER A 146 10.55 -2.50 -2.53
N VAL A 147 11.15 -3.65 -2.27
CA VAL A 147 12.45 -4.06 -2.87
C VAL A 147 12.36 -4.18 -4.39
N LEU A 148 11.21 -4.63 -4.93
CA LEU A 148 11.00 -4.77 -6.37
C LEU A 148 10.92 -3.43 -7.11
N GLN A 149 10.59 -2.34 -6.39
CA GLN A 149 10.56 -0.98 -6.95
C GLN A 149 11.91 -0.24 -6.85
N GLY A 150 12.94 -0.87 -6.29
CA GLY A 150 14.22 -0.21 -6.01
C GLY A 150 14.41 0.21 -4.56
N GLY A 151 13.52 -0.21 -3.65
CA GLY A 151 13.61 0.02 -2.22
C GLY A 151 12.66 1.12 -1.70
N MET A 152 12.74 1.37 -0.41
CA MET A 152 11.84 2.29 0.30
C MET A 152 11.88 3.74 -0.22
N GLY A 153 13.00 4.19 -0.79
CA GLY A 153 13.13 5.52 -1.40
C GLY A 153 12.28 5.73 -2.65
N MET A 154 11.72 4.65 -3.20
CA MET A 154 10.82 4.65 -4.35
C MET A 154 9.35 4.44 -3.99
N ALA A 155 9.07 3.94 -2.79
CA ALA A 155 7.75 3.47 -2.42
C ALA A 155 6.93 4.55 -1.72
N ALA A 156 5.76 4.85 -2.27
CA ALA A 156 4.75 5.71 -1.68
C ALA A 156 3.57 4.91 -1.12
N SER A 157 2.89 5.49 -0.15
CA SER A 157 1.71 4.92 0.50
C SER A 157 0.57 5.93 0.60
N ALA A 158 -0.65 5.42 0.60
CA ALA A 158 -1.86 6.20 0.83
C ALA A 158 -2.78 5.47 1.81
N ASN A 159 -3.15 6.13 2.90
CA ASN A 159 -4.20 5.69 3.80
C ASN A 159 -5.50 6.36 3.37
N ILE A 160 -6.42 5.61 2.80
CA ILE A 160 -7.67 6.11 2.23
C ILE A 160 -8.83 5.76 3.17
N GLY A 161 -9.40 6.79 3.78
CA GLY A 161 -10.63 6.69 4.57
C GLY A 161 -11.83 7.33 3.85
N ASP A 162 -13.00 7.23 4.45
CA ASP A 162 -14.24 7.76 3.87
C ASP A 162 -14.22 9.28 3.79
N GLU A 163 -13.70 9.95 4.82
CA GLU A 163 -13.65 11.42 4.92
C GLU A 163 -12.27 11.99 4.70
N HIS A 164 -11.24 11.36 5.26
CA HIS A 164 -9.87 11.84 5.26
C HIS A 164 -8.93 10.87 4.57
N MET A 165 -7.85 11.43 4.01
CA MET A 165 -6.79 10.68 3.37
C MET A 165 -5.43 11.17 3.89
N LEU A 166 -4.44 10.27 3.98
CA LEU A 166 -3.06 10.59 4.32
C LEU A 166 -2.16 9.96 3.27
N PHE A 167 -1.23 10.76 2.76
CA PHE A 167 -0.27 10.34 1.73
C PHE A 167 1.13 10.52 2.28
N GLU A 168 1.95 9.48 2.21
CA GLU A 168 3.28 9.50 2.78
C GLU A 168 4.23 8.55 2.05
N PRO A 169 5.54 8.80 2.05
CA PRO A 169 6.53 7.79 1.71
C PRO A 169 6.45 6.62 2.70
N VAL A 170 6.76 5.41 2.24
CA VAL A 170 6.83 4.23 3.13
C VAL A 170 7.95 4.37 4.14
N HIS A 171 9.04 5.06 3.77
CA HIS A 171 10.17 5.31 4.68
C HIS A 171 9.87 6.38 5.72
N GLY A 172 10.55 6.31 6.87
CA GLY A 172 10.51 7.34 7.91
C GLY A 172 11.34 8.58 7.55
N SER A 173 11.51 9.50 8.52
CA SER A 173 12.15 10.82 8.36
C SER A 173 13.67 10.80 8.12
N SER A 174 14.33 9.66 8.22
CA SER A 174 15.79 9.50 7.97
C SER A 174 16.69 10.54 8.64
N PRO A 175 16.62 10.78 9.95
CA PRO A 175 17.31 11.89 10.63
C PRO A 175 18.82 11.87 10.44
N LYS A 176 19.38 10.67 10.19
CA LYS A 176 20.82 10.49 9.89
C LYS A 176 21.28 11.28 8.66
N TYR A 177 20.39 11.54 7.71
CA TYR A 177 20.71 12.22 6.43
C TYR A 177 20.20 13.64 6.37
N ALA A 178 19.64 14.18 7.46
CA ALA A 178 19.14 15.55 7.50
C ALA A 178 20.21 16.55 7.08
N GLY A 179 19.87 17.49 6.19
CA GLY A 179 20.76 18.52 5.68
C GLY A 179 21.85 18.08 4.69
N GLN A 180 21.93 16.79 4.35
CA GLN A 180 22.98 16.28 3.46
C GLN A 180 22.61 16.30 1.96
N ASN A 181 21.39 16.64 1.60
CA ASN A 181 20.90 16.67 0.21
C ASN A 181 21.18 15.35 -0.55
N LYS A 182 20.98 14.19 0.10
CA LYS A 182 21.45 12.89 -0.36
C LYS A 182 20.35 11.86 -0.57
N VAL A 183 19.21 12.00 0.13
CA VAL A 183 18.14 11.00 0.09
C VAL A 183 17.35 11.07 -1.21
N ASN A 184 16.78 9.93 -1.61
CA ASN A 184 15.93 9.83 -2.79
C ASN A 184 14.59 10.55 -2.58
N PRO A 185 14.22 11.51 -3.44
CA PRO A 185 12.96 12.24 -3.30
C PRO A 185 11.76 11.55 -3.96
N ILE A 186 11.98 10.47 -4.72
CA ILE A 186 10.95 9.89 -5.60
C ILE A 186 9.74 9.38 -4.80
N ALA A 187 9.95 8.75 -3.64
CA ALA A 187 8.82 8.31 -2.81
C ALA A 187 7.93 9.48 -2.35
N ALA A 188 8.51 10.64 -2.00
CA ALA A 188 7.76 11.84 -1.64
C ALA A 188 7.01 12.42 -2.85
N ILE A 189 7.64 12.47 -4.02
CA ILE A 189 7.00 12.89 -5.28
C ILE A 189 5.85 11.94 -5.64
N SER A 190 6.05 10.64 -5.52
CA SER A 190 5.00 9.63 -5.76
C SER A 190 3.86 9.74 -4.75
N SER A 191 4.12 10.17 -3.50
CA SER A 191 3.05 10.43 -2.53
C SER A 191 2.17 11.60 -2.96
N VAL A 192 2.75 12.65 -3.56
CA VAL A 192 2.00 13.77 -4.16
C VAL A 192 1.20 13.30 -5.38
N GLN A 193 1.78 12.43 -6.20
CA GLN A 193 1.08 11.80 -7.32
C GLN A 193 -0.17 11.05 -6.84
N LEU A 194 -0.04 10.19 -5.82
CA LEU A 194 -1.17 9.46 -5.23
C LEU A 194 -2.23 10.40 -4.63
N MET A 195 -1.81 11.55 -4.07
CA MET A 195 -2.71 12.58 -3.56
C MET A 195 -3.55 13.20 -4.68
N PHE A 196 -2.93 13.63 -5.76
CA PHE A 196 -3.64 14.19 -6.91
C PHE A 196 -4.59 13.18 -7.54
N ASP A 197 -4.16 11.94 -7.74
CA ASP A 197 -5.00 10.86 -8.28
C ASP A 197 -6.24 10.63 -7.39
N SER A 198 -6.04 10.50 -6.08
CA SER A 198 -7.12 10.22 -5.14
C SER A 198 -8.10 11.38 -4.97
N LEU A 199 -7.60 12.62 -4.92
CA LEU A 199 -8.43 13.82 -4.81
C LEU A 199 -9.17 14.11 -6.12
N GLY A 200 -8.50 13.93 -7.25
CA GLY A 200 -9.09 14.09 -8.56
C GLY A 200 -10.27 13.13 -8.76
N LEU A 201 -10.10 11.87 -8.42
CA LEU A 201 -11.16 10.87 -8.50
C LEU A 201 -12.32 11.15 -7.51
N LYS A 202 -11.99 11.59 -6.28
CA LYS A 202 -13.02 11.88 -5.28
C LYS A 202 -13.89 13.08 -5.65
N ASN A 203 -13.30 14.08 -6.30
CA ASN A 203 -13.95 15.35 -6.62
C ASN A 203 -14.35 15.49 -8.11
N ASP A 204 -14.12 14.46 -8.93
CA ASP A 204 -14.29 14.50 -10.38
C ASP A 204 -13.48 15.64 -11.04
N ASP A 205 -12.28 15.88 -10.53
CA ASP A 205 -11.36 16.93 -10.96
C ASP A 205 -10.35 16.37 -11.97
N GLN A 206 -10.61 16.64 -13.24
CA GLN A 206 -9.81 16.15 -14.36
C GLN A 206 -8.41 16.79 -14.40
N GLU A 207 -8.25 18.03 -13.89
CA GLU A 207 -6.93 18.68 -13.82
C GLU A 207 -6.03 18.00 -12.79
N ALA A 208 -6.59 17.63 -11.63
CA ALA A 208 -5.88 16.87 -10.63
C ALA A 208 -5.49 15.46 -11.14
N ILE A 209 -6.38 14.78 -11.87
CA ILE A 209 -6.08 13.49 -12.49
C ILE A 209 -4.93 13.65 -13.50
N LEU A 210 -4.99 14.67 -14.35
CA LEU A 210 -3.91 14.95 -15.31
C LEU A 210 -2.57 15.24 -14.61
N CYS A 211 -2.58 16.00 -13.52
CA CYS A 211 -1.36 16.23 -12.73
C CYS A 211 -0.76 14.92 -12.21
N ALA A 212 -1.59 13.99 -11.72
CA ALA A 212 -1.14 12.68 -11.28
C ALA A 212 -0.51 11.87 -12.41
N GLU A 213 -1.12 11.86 -13.59
CA GLU A 213 -0.61 11.17 -14.79
C GLU A 213 0.72 11.75 -15.27
N VAL A 214 0.85 13.05 -15.28
CA VAL A 214 2.09 13.73 -15.67
C VAL A 214 3.23 13.39 -14.72
N ILE A 215 2.99 13.40 -13.40
CA ILE A 215 4.01 13.03 -12.41
C ILE A 215 4.41 11.55 -12.58
N GLU A 216 3.45 10.65 -12.73
CA GLU A 216 3.72 9.23 -12.92
C GLU A 216 4.55 8.97 -14.18
N ARG A 217 4.17 9.59 -15.30
CA ARG A 217 4.90 9.51 -16.56
C ARG A 217 6.31 10.10 -16.42
N ALA A 218 6.48 11.25 -15.78
CA ALA A 218 7.79 11.88 -15.57
C ALA A 218 8.74 11.00 -14.75
N ILE A 219 8.26 10.36 -13.68
CA ILE A 219 9.05 9.40 -12.90
C ILE A 219 9.44 8.20 -13.77
N SER A 220 8.51 7.63 -14.51
CA SER A 220 8.76 6.48 -15.38
C SER A 220 9.78 6.78 -16.48
N GLU A 221 9.65 7.92 -17.15
CA GLU A 221 10.60 8.37 -18.17
C GLU A 221 11.98 8.67 -17.58
N HIS A 222 12.04 9.31 -16.41
CA HIS A 222 13.29 9.57 -15.70
C HIS A 222 14.06 8.28 -15.39
N MET A 223 13.35 7.25 -14.89
CA MET A 223 13.98 5.96 -14.58
C MET A 223 14.39 5.18 -15.83
N SER A 224 13.57 5.17 -16.88
CA SER A 224 13.83 4.41 -18.10
C SER A 224 14.90 5.04 -19.01
N SER A 225 15.02 6.36 -18.99
CA SER A 225 16.05 7.08 -19.78
C SER A 225 17.44 7.09 -19.14
N GLY A 226 17.60 6.54 -17.93
CA GLY A 226 18.86 6.57 -17.19
C GLY A 226 19.18 7.95 -16.61
N GLY A 227 18.18 8.70 -16.20
CA GLY A 227 18.32 9.97 -15.50
C GLY A 227 19.17 9.87 -14.22
N PRO A 228 19.56 11.02 -13.62
CA PRO A 228 20.35 11.02 -12.41
C PRO A 228 19.63 10.33 -11.25
N VAL A 229 20.29 9.39 -10.57
CA VAL A 229 19.72 8.67 -9.43
C VAL A 229 20.60 8.79 -8.18
N THR A 230 19.97 8.70 -7.02
CA THR A 230 20.62 8.79 -5.72
C THR A 230 21.39 7.52 -5.35
N TYR A 231 22.12 7.56 -4.24
CA TYR A 231 23.03 6.49 -3.80
C TYR A 231 22.33 5.15 -3.51
N ASP A 232 21.09 5.16 -3.08
CA ASP A 232 20.26 3.97 -2.81
C ASP A 232 19.93 3.18 -4.07
N LEU A 233 19.92 3.85 -5.22
CA LEU A 233 19.79 3.25 -6.55
C LEU A 233 21.14 3.08 -7.27
N GLY A 234 22.26 3.21 -6.54
CA GLY A 234 23.60 3.04 -7.08
C GLY A 234 24.18 4.26 -7.79
N GLY A 235 23.50 5.41 -7.76
CA GLY A 235 23.94 6.66 -8.37
C GLY A 235 24.72 7.56 -7.41
N LYS A 236 24.92 8.81 -7.85
CA LYS A 236 25.66 9.84 -7.11
C LYS A 236 24.91 11.19 -7.05
N ALA A 237 23.72 11.25 -7.63
CA ALA A 237 22.93 12.46 -7.67
C ALA A 237 22.43 12.86 -6.26
N SER A 238 22.32 14.14 -6.05
CA SER A 238 21.70 14.71 -4.86
C SER A 238 20.17 14.65 -4.93
N THR A 239 19.51 14.86 -3.79
CA THR A 239 18.05 14.99 -3.70
C THR A 239 17.52 16.07 -4.66
N THR A 240 18.21 17.23 -4.68
CA THR A 240 17.84 18.38 -5.52
C THR A 240 17.96 18.05 -7.02
N GLU A 241 19.07 17.45 -7.46
CA GLU A 241 19.26 17.10 -8.88
C GLU A 241 18.18 16.14 -9.38
N VAL A 242 17.81 15.13 -8.60
CA VAL A 242 16.74 14.21 -8.96
C VAL A 242 15.38 14.92 -9.00
N GLY A 243 15.08 15.76 -7.99
CA GLY A 243 13.84 16.51 -7.92
C GLY A 243 13.68 17.49 -9.09
N GLU A 244 14.72 18.24 -9.43
CA GLU A 244 14.74 19.19 -10.55
C GLU A 244 14.60 18.46 -11.90
N ALA A 245 15.25 17.31 -12.07
CA ALA A 245 15.13 16.53 -13.29
C ALA A 245 13.68 16.07 -13.52
N ILE A 246 13.02 15.54 -12.47
CA ILE A 246 11.62 15.12 -12.57
C ILE A 246 10.69 16.32 -12.80
N ALA A 247 10.90 17.43 -12.13
CA ALA A 247 10.11 18.65 -12.32
C ALA A 247 10.23 19.17 -13.77
N SER A 248 11.44 19.16 -14.32
CA SER A 248 11.67 19.54 -15.73
C SER A 248 10.97 18.60 -16.71
N SER A 249 10.96 17.28 -16.41
CA SER A 249 10.23 16.29 -17.20
C SER A 249 8.72 16.55 -17.15
N CYS A 250 8.16 16.86 -15.97
CA CYS A 250 6.74 17.23 -15.85
C CYS A 250 6.38 18.44 -16.74
N ALA A 251 7.22 19.50 -16.70
CA ALA A 251 6.99 20.70 -17.53
C ALA A 251 7.04 20.40 -19.03
N ALA A 252 7.95 19.53 -19.47
CA ALA A 252 8.04 19.09 -20.86
C ALA A 252 6.78 18.32 -21.31
N ILE A 253 6.35 17.36 -20.49
CA ILE A 253 5.14 16.56 -20.75
C ILE A 253 3.89 17.44 -20.85
N LEU A 254 3.72 18.41 -19.94
CA LEU A 254 2.60 19.34 -19.98
C LEU A 254 2.61 20.20 -21.26
N THR A 255 3.78 20.58 -21.75
CA THR A 255 3.91 21.33 -23.02
C THR A 255 3.50 20.47 -24.22
N GLU A 256 3.86 19.18 -24.22
CA GLU A 256 3.42 18.23 -25.27
C GLU A 256 1.91 18.04 -25.29
N LEU A 257 1.27 17.98 -24.12
CA LEU A 257 -0.18 17.76 -24.02
C LEU A 257 -1.01 19.02 -24.34
N GLY A 258 -0.43 20.22 -24.22
CA GLY A 258 -1.07 21.50 -24.52
C GLY A 258 -0.88 21.98 -25.99
N SER A 259 -0.08 21.27 -26.77
CA SER A 259 0.18 21.54 -28.18
C SER A 259 -0.67 20.66 -29.08
#